data_12d8ba3ae227e2d9d58306e8cd6b5de1
#
_entry.id   12d8ba3ae227e2d9d58306e8cd6b5de1
#
_cell.length_a   1.000
_cell.length_b   1.000
_cell.length_c   1.000
_cell.angle_alpha   90.00
_cell.angle_beta   90.00
_cell.angle_gamma   90.00
#
_symmetry.space_group_name_H-M   'P 1'
#
loop_
_entity.id
_entity.type
_entity.pdbx_description
1 polymer ?
#
loop_
_entity_poly.entity_id
_entity_poly.type
_entity_poly.pdbx_seq_one_letter_code
_entity_poly.pdbx_strand_id
1 'polypeptide(L)'
;GVRDFVLGLHIIDGKGDVLKFGGQVMKNVAGYDVSRLMTGALGTLGLITQVSLKVLPVAPARATLRFELSEAEAIRHVNECAGKPLPLTASAWEADVLYIRLSGARAAVDSAVKSLGGHQVCATEADTLWASLRDQTHAYFCDAHEMNAGQTLWRLSLPAIAPTVTAAQVS
;
A
#
# COMPACT_ATOMS: atom_id res chain seq x y z
N GLY A 1 -1.45 3.91 7.21
CA GLY A 1 -1.31 2.57 7.80
C GLY A 1 -2.61 2.07 8.39
N VAL A 2 -2.68 0.80 8.85
CA VAL A 2 -3.90 0.21 9.42
C VAL A 2 -4.45 1.05 10.57
N ARG A 3 -3.59 1.60 11.42
CA ARG A 3 -3.97 2.48 12.54
C ARG A 3 -4.81 3.69 12.13
N ASP A 4 -4.68 4.16 10.89
CA ASP A 4 -5.42 5.33 10.39
C ASP A 4 -6.87 5.01 10.03
N PHE A 5 -7.20 3.73 9.97
CA PHE A 5 -8.54 3.22 9.72
C PHE A 5 -9.25 2.75 10.99
N VAL A 6 -8.55 2.60 12.12
CA VAL A 6 -9.16 2.19 13.40
C VAL A 6 -9.84 3.39 14.04
N LEU A 7 -11.15 3.29 14.22
CA LEU A 7 -12.01 4.31 14.85
C LEU A 7 -12.21 4.06 16.35
N GLY A 8 -12.24 2.81 16.75
CA GLY A 8 -12.44 2.40 18.13
C GLY A 8 -12.19 0.92 18.32
N LEU A 9 -12.03 0.50 19.57
CA LEU A 9 -11.82 -0.90 19.92
C LEU A 9 -12.31 -1.21 21.35
N HIS A 10 -12.56 -2.49 21.58
CA HIS A 10 -12.71 -3.05 22.92
C HIS A 10 -11.51 -3.96 23.19
N ILE A 11 -11.00 -3.89 24.40
CA ILE A 11 -9.87 -4.73 24.85
C ILE A 11 -10.17 -5.40 26.17
N ILE A 12 -9.45 -6.48 26.45
CA ILE A 12 -9.25 -7.00 27.79
C ILE A 12 -7.83 -6.65 28.18
N ASP A 13 -7.67 -5.94 29.29
CA ASP A 13 -6.36 -5.55 29.80
C ASP A 13 -5.66 -6.67 30.59
N GLY A 14 -4.44 -6.40 31.11
CA GLY A 14 -3.68 -7.35 31.91
C GLY A 14 -4.28 -7.67 33.29
N LYS A 15 -5.34 -6.97 33.69
CA LYS A 15 -6.11 -7.24 34.94
C LYS A 15 -7.37 -8.04 34.68
N GLY A 16 -7.74 -8.25 33.41
CA GLY A 16 -8.97 -8.89 32.99
C GLY A 16 -10.15 -7.91 32.83
N ASP A 17 -9.91 -6.61 32.91
CA ASP A 17 -10.95 -5.60 32.75
C ASP A 17 -11.27 -5.38 31.27
N VAL A 18 -12.58 -5.29 30.96
CA VAL A 18 -13.05 -4.97 29.61
C VAL A 18 -13.14 -3.47 29.45
N LEU A 19 -12.30 -2.92 28.60
CA LEU A 19 -12.20 -1.49 28.34
C LEU A 19 -12.63 -1.16 26.91
N LYS A 20 -13.26 0.01 26.73
CA LYS A 20 -13.70 0.52 25.44
C LYS A 20 -13.04 1.86 25.16
N PHE A 21 -12.41 1.97 23.99
CA PHE A 21 -11.74 3.18 23.54
C PHE A 21 -12.23 3.60 22.14
N GLY A 22 -12.36 4.93 21.93
CA GLY A 22 -12.87 5.47 20.68
C GLY A 22 -14.35 5.13 20.47
N GLY A 23 -14.74 5.09 19.21
CA GLY A 23 -16.15 4.85 18.83
C GLY A 23 -16.31 4.66 17.33
N GLN A 24 -17.41 5.20 16.78
CA GLN A 24 -17.70 5.19 15.35
C GLN A 24 -17.51 6.57 14.71
N VAL A 25 -16.95 7.52 15.44
CA VAL A 25 -16.71 8.88 14.98
C VAL A 25 -15.32 9.03 14.36
N MET A 26 -15.22 9.79 13.28
CA MET A 26 -13.96 9.96 12.53
C MET A 26 -12.92 10.82 13.25
N LYS A 27 -13.32 11.58 14.28
CA LYS A 27 -12.44 12.45 15.07
C LYS A 27 -12.69 12.24 16.55
N ASN A 28 -11.68 11.80 17.27
CA ASN A 28 -11.67 11.83 18.73
C ASN A 28 -11.21 13.24 19.16
N VAL A 29 -12.00 13.93 20.00
CA VAL A 29 -11.75 15.33 20.38
C VAL A 29 -11.15 15.44 21.78
N ALA A 30 -11.21 14.36 22.59
CA ALA A 30 -10.72 14.37 23.97
C ALA A 30 -10.04 13.05 24.34
N GLY A 31 -8.93 13.14 25.06
CA GLY A 31 -8.18 12.01 25.58
C GLY A 31 -7.14 11.44 24.62
N TYR A 32 -6.43 10.43 25.10
CA TYR A 32 -5.42 9.72 24.32
C TYR A 32 -6.06 8.81 23.26
N ASP A 33 -5.44 8.71 22.09
CA ASP A 33 -5.86 7.80 21.04
C ASP A 33 -5.35 6.38 21.29
N VAL A 34 -5.96 5.72 22.28
CA VAL A 34 -5.61 4.35 22.66
C VAL A 34 -5.88 3.37 21.51
N SER A 35 -6.87 3.65 20.67
CA SER A 35 -7.20 2.79 19.52
C SER A 35 -6.02 2.70 18.54
N ARG A 36 -5.33 3.81 18.28
CA ARG A 36 -4.13 3.83 17.44
C ARG A 36 -2.92 3.23 18.14
N LEU A 37 -2.78 3.42 19.47
CA LEU A 37 -1.72 2.83 20.27
C LEU A 37 -1.77 1.30 20.23
N MET A 38 -2.96 0.72 20.38
CA MET A 38 -3.18 -0.74 20.38
C MET A 38 -2.91 -1.39 19.02
N THR A 39 -3.04 -0.60 17.93
CA THR A 39 -2.84 -1.11 16.57
C THR A 39 -1.36 -1.40 16.32
N GLY A 40 -1.03 -2.67 16.16
CA GLY A 40 0.35 -3.14 15.98
C GLY A 40 1.09 -3.42 17.29
N ALA A 41 0.41 -3.41 18.43
CA ALA A 41 0.99 -3.74 19.73
C ALA A 41 1.29 -5.24 19.92
N LEU A 42 0.92 -6.10 18.98
CA LEU A 42 1.20 -7.55 18.99
C LEU A 42 0.75 -8.26 20.29
N GLY A 43 -0.35 -7.79 20.90
CA GLY A 43 -0.87 -8.36 22.15
C GLY A 43 -0.14 -7.92 23.43
N THR A 44 0.90 -7.10 23.35
CA THR A 44 1.69 -6.69 24.52
C THR A 44 0.95 -5.74 25.47
N LEU A 45 -0.07 -5.04 24.98
CA LEU A 45 -0.85 -4.05 25.75
C LEU A 45 -2.27 -4.55 26.13
N GLY A 46 -2.65 -5.73 25.70
CA GLY A 46 -3.96 -6.33 25.96
C GLY A 46 -4.51 -7.09 24.75
N LEU A 47 -5.62 -7.76 24.96
CA LEU A 47 -6.33 -8.54 23.94
C LEU A 47 -7.43 -7.69 23.28
N ILE A 48 -7.34 -7.46 21.97
CA ILE A 48 -8.40 -6.79 21.22
C ILE A 48 -9.53 -7.79 20.99
N THR A 49 -10.74 -7.48 21.47
CA THR A 49 -11.95 -8.31 21.34
C THR A 49 -12.91 -7.79 20.28
N GLN A 50 -12.86 -6.48 20.01
CA GLN A 50 -13.69 -5.84 18.97
C GLN A 50 -12.93 -4.65 18.38
N VAL A 51 -13.11 -4.43 17.08
CA VAL A 51 -12.56 -3.27 16.38
C VAL A 51 -13.62 -2.63 15.49
N SER A 52 -13.67 -1.29 15.48
CA SER A 52 -14.45 -0.48 14.55
C SER A 52 -13.51 0.11 13.51
N LEU A 53 -13.75 -0.19 12.24
CA LEU A 53 -12.90 0.23 11.14
C LEU A 53 -13.63 1.22 10.22
N LYS A 54 -12.94 2.26 9.80
CA LYS A 54 -13.34 3.08 8.66
C LYS A 54 -13.19 2.26 7.38
N VAL A 55 -14.21 2.22 6.57
CA VAL A 55 -14.19 1.59 5.25
C VAL A 55 -14.29 2.63 4.14
N LEU A 56 -13.72 2.31 2.99
CA LEU A 56 -13.82 3.12 1.79
C LEU A 56 -14.72 2.41 0.77
N PRO A 57 -15.49 3.16 -0.04
CA PRO A 57 -16.25 2.57 -1.13
C PRO A 57 -15.34 1.84 -2.12
N VAL A 58 -15.82 0.73 -2.67
CA VAL A 58 -15.12 0.05 -3.77
C VAL A 58 -15.14 0.96 -5.00
N ALA A 59 -13.99 1.17 -5.59
CA ALA A 59 -13.87 2.01 -6.77
C ALA A 59 -14.62 1.38 -7.97
N PRO A 60 -15.49 2.16 -8.65
CA PRO A 60 -16.31 1.65 -9.76
C PRO A 60 -15.52 1.38 -11.05
N ALA A 61 -14.31 1.91 -11.17
CA ALA A 61 -13.42 1.68 -12.30
C ALA A 61 -11.97 1.50 -11.87
N ARG A 62 -11.26 0.65 -12.60
CA ARG A 62 -9.81 0.42 -12.46
C ARG A 62 -9.18 0.28 -13.83
N ALA A 63 -7.94 0.71 -13.95
CA ALA A 63 -7.09 0.45 -15.11
C ALA A 63 -5.64 0.29 -14.65
N THR A 64 -4.87 -0.50 -15.36
CA THR A 64 -3.42 -0.63 -15.16
C THR A 64 -2.73 -0.27 -16.47
N LEU A 65 -1.78 0.63 -16.40
CA LEU A 65 -0.93 1.06 -17.51
C LEU A 65 0.47 0.51 -17.33
N ARG A 66 1.07 0.07 -18.42
CA ARG A 66 2.43 -0.43 -18.52
C ARG A 66 3.28 0.52 -19.36
N PHE A 67 4.48 0.81 -18.89
CA PHE A 67 5.48 1.65 -19.57
C PHE A 67 6.82 0.92 -19.54
N GLU A 68 7.57 0.99 -20.62
CA GLU A 68 8.97 0.52 -20.67
C GLU A 68 9.87 1.71 -20.29
N LEU A 69 10.38 1.70 -19.07
CA LEU A 69 11.17 2.79 -18.48
C LEU A 69 12.24 2.21 -17.58
N SER A 70 13.44 2.78 -17.66
CA SER A 70 14.49 2.54 -16.67
C SER A 70 14.02 2.97 -15.26
N GLU A 71 14.67 2.47 -14.22
CA GLU A 71 14.34 2.79 -12.82
C GLU A 71 14.29 4.32 -12.58
N ALA A 72 15.31 5.05 -13.03
CA ALA A 72 15.38 6.50 -12.86
C ALA A 72 14.25 7.24 -13.58
N GLU A 73 13.87 6.80 -14.78
CA GLU A 73 12.75 7.35 -15.53
C GLU A 73 11.41 7.01 -14.87
N ALA A 74 11.26 5.79 -14.36
CA ALA A 74 10.07 5.35 -13.64
C ALA A 74 9.85 6.18 -12.36
N ILE A 75 10.88 6.40 -11.54
CA ILE A 75 10.83 7.26 -10.36
C ILE A 75 10.35 8.66 -10.74
N ARG A 76 10.94 9.27 -11.75
CA ARG A 76 10.57 10.61 -12.23
C ARG A 76 9.12 10.63 -12.72
N HIS A 77 8.73 9.67 -13.56
CA HIS A 77 7.39 9.58 -14.14
C HIS A 77 6.30 9.42 -13.06
N VAL A 78 6.52 8.55 -12.05
CA VAL A 78 5.58 8.37 -10.94
C VAL A 78 5.44 9.66 -10.11
N ASN A 79 6.54 10.37 -9.83
CA ASN A 79 6.49 11.64 -9.11
C ASN A 79 5.75 12.73 -9.89
N GLU A 80 5.94 12.82 -11.20
CA GLU A 80 5.19 13.73 -12.06
C GLU A 80 3.68 13.40 -12.06
N CYS A 81 3.34 12.11 -12.09
CA CYS A 81 1.94 11.65 -11.97
C CYS A 81 1.35 11.97 -10.60
N ALA A 82 2.11 11.79 -9.52
CA ALA A 82 1.66 12.07 -8.15
C ALA A 82 1.40 13.57 -7.91
N GLY A 83 2.04 14.45 -8.65
CA GLY A 83 1.80 15.90 -8.63
C GLY A 83 0.54 16.35 -9.39
N LYS A 84 -0.16 15.44 -10.08
CA LYS A 84 -1.36 15.74 -10.86
C LYS A 84 -2.61 15.16 -10.19
N PRO A 85 -3.81 15.71 -10.45
CA PRO A 85 -5.07 15.18 -9.89
C PRO A 85 -5.52 13.90 -10.60
N LEU A 86 -4.67 12.88 -10.57
CA LEU A 86 -4.92 11.57 -11.18
C LEU A 86 -5.43 10.58 -10.12
N PRO A 87 -6.30 9.63 -10.49
CA PRO A 87 -6.78 8.58 -9.58
C PRO A 87 -5.71 7.47 -9.40
N LEU A 88 -4.47 7.87 -9.15
CA LEU A 88 -3.33 6.98 -8.93
C LEU A 88 -3.46 6.27 -7.58
N THR A 89 -3.35 4.95 -7.56
CA THR A 89 -3.51 4.16 -6.33
C THR A 89 -2.36 3.23 -6.03
N ALA A 90 -1.57 2.87 -7.00
CA ALA A 90 -0.34 2.09 -6.82
C ALA A 90 0.59 2.25 -8.02
N SER A 91 1.86 2.01 -7.80
CA SER A 91 2.86 1.80 -8.84
C SER A 91 3.79 0.66 -8.44
N ALA A 92 4.34 -0.02 -9.43
CA ALA A 92 5.37 -1.03 -9.26
C ALA A 92 6.33 -0.95 -10.44
N TRP A 93 7.60 -1.12 -10.18
CA TRP A 93 8.63 -1.18 -11.22
C TRP A 93 9.49 -2.42 -11.02
N GLU A 94 9.75 -3.13 -12.10
CA GLU A 94 10.60 -4.31 -12.15
C GLU A 94 11.10 -4.53 -13.58
N ALA A 95 12.36 -4.88 -13.74
CA ALA A 95 12.97 -5.28 -15.02
C ALA A 95 12.62 -4.29 -16.17
N ASP A 96 12.87 -3.00 -15.94
CA ASP A 96 12.60 -1.91 -16.90
C ASP A 96 11.13 -1.73 -17.31
N VAL A 97 10.21 -2.25 -16.50
CA VAL A 97 8.77 -2.09 -16.70
C VAL A 97 8.14 -1.41 -15.50
N LEU A 98 7.50 -0.26 -15.74
CA LEU A 98 6.68 0.44 -14.77
C LEU A 98 5.21 0.10 -14.97
N TYR A 99 4.54 -0.33 -13.90
CA TYR A 99 3.11 -0.49 -13.82
C TYR A 99 2.50 0.62 -12.96
N ILE A 100 1.44 1.26 -13.47
CA ILE A 100 0.67 2.29 -12.77
C ILE A 100 -0.78 1.82 -12.67
N ARG A 101 -1.32 1.74 -11.44
CA ARG A 101 -2.73 1.43 -11.19
C ARG A 101 -3.53 2.69 -10.94
N LEU A 102 -4.56 2.88 -11.75
CA LEU A 102 -5.57 3.91 -11.60
C LEU A 102 -6.85 3.29 -11.03
N SER A 103 -7.49 3.94 -10.06
CA SER A 103 -8.73 3.43 -9.46
C SER A 103 -9.57 4.57 -8.90
N GLY A 104 -10.84 4.65 -9.29
CA GLY A 104 -11.72 5.74 -8.88
C GLY A 104 -12.99 5.81 -9.71
N ALA A 105 -13.55 7.02 -9.82
CA ALA A 105 -14.69 7.27 -10.70
C ALA A 105 -14.34 6.96 -12.16
N ARG A 106 -15.26 6.35 -12.90
CA ARG A 106 -15.05 5.91 -14.29
C ARG A 106 -14.49 7.03 -15.18
N ALA A 107 -15.14 8.20 -15.16
CA ALA A 107 -14.70 9.33 -15.97
C ALA A 107 -13.27 9.79 -15.64
N ALA A 108 -12.87 9.74 -14.36
CA ALA A 108 -11.52 10.10 -13.94
C ALA A 108 -10.48 9.07 -14.41
N VAL A 109 -10.81 7.77 -14.33
CA VAL A 109 -9.94 6.69 -14.82
C VAL A 109 -9.79 6.78 -16.32
N ASP A 110 -10.88 6.92 -17.08
CA ASP A 110 -10.88 7.00 -18.55
C ASP A 110 -10.08 8.22 -19.05
N SER A 111 -10.23 9.36 -18.37
CA SER A 111 -9.47 10.58 -18.66
C SER A 111 -7.98 10.38 -18.38
N ALA A 112 -7.63 9.76 -17.24
CA ALA A 112 -6.25 9.50 -16.86
C ALA A 112 -5.57 8.53 -17.84
N VAL A 113 -6.23 7.46 -18.26
CA VAL A 113 -5.72 6.52 -19.28
C VAL A 113 -5.38 7.25 -20.57
N LYS A 114 -6.26 8.14 -21.05
CA LYS A 114 -6.03 8.93 -22.27
C LYS A 114 -4.87 9.91 -22.13
N SER A 115 -4.75 10.55 -20.96
CA SER A 115 -3.74 11.60 -20.74
C SER A 115 -2.34 11.05 -20.48
N LEU A 116 -2.23 9.88 -19.83
CA LEU A 116 -0.96 9.27 -19.50
C LEU A 116 -0.38 8.47 -20.67
N GLY A 117 -1.23 7.93 -21.54
CA GLY A 117 -0.80 7.01 -22.58
C GLY A 117 -0.31 5.68 -21.98
N GLY A 118 0.72 5.10 -22.62
CA GLY A 118 1.23 3.79 -22.22
C GLY A 118 0.35 2.65 -22.76
N HIS A 119 0.71 1.43 -22.42
CA HIS A 119 -0.02 0.23 -22.81
C HIS A 119 -0.99 -0.20 -21.71
N GLN A 120 -2.27 -0.30 -22.02
CA GLN A 120 -3.26 -0.77 -21.03
C GLN A 120 -3.18 -2.28 -20.88
N VAL A 121 -2.91 -2.74 -19.66
CA VAL A 121 -2.88 -4.16 -19.30
C VAL A 121 -4.30 -4.69 -19.20
N CYS A 122 -4.55 -5.92 -19.66
CA CYS A 122 -5.88 -6.52 -19.53
C CYS A 122 -6.26 -6.74 -18.06
N ALA A 123 -7.55 -6.72 -17.74
CA ALA A 123 -8.03 -6.75 -16.35
C ALA A 123 -7.54 -7.99 -15.57
N THR A 124 -7.57 -9.16 -16.19
CA THR A 124 -7.17 -10.43 -15.57
C THR A 124 -5.68 -10.44 -15.22
N GLU A 125 -4.84 -9.98 -16.13
CA GLU A 125 -3.39 -9.87 -15.93
C GLU A 125 -3.08 -8.83 -14.84
N ALA A 126 -3.75 -7.68 -14.89
CA ALA A 126 -3.60 -6.63 -13.89
C ALA A 126 -4.00 -7.11 -12.48
N ASP A 127 -5.14 -7.79 -12.34
CA ASP A 127 -5.59 -8.32 -11.05
C ASP A 127 -4.61 -9.37 -10.51
N THR A 128 -4.07 -10.25 -11.37
CA THR A 128 -3.04 -11.24 -11.00
C THR A 128 -1.77 -10.54 -10.53
N LEU A 129 -1.27 -9.55 -11.27
CA LEU A 129 -0.09 -8.78 -10.90
C LEU A 129 -0.24 -8.13 -9.52
N TRP A 130 -1.32 -7.34 -9.33
CA TRP A 130 -1.51 -6.61 -8.08
C TRP A 130 -1.81 -7.53 -6.89
N ALA A 131 -2.46 -8.68 -7.10
CA ALA A 131 -2.65 -9.70 -6.08
C ALA A 131 -1.32 -10.32 -5.68
N SER A 132 -0.49 -10.73 -6.65
CA SER A 132 0.81 -11.36 -6.38
C SER A 132 1.78 -10.42 -5.64
N LEU A 133 1.79 -9.13 -6.00
CA LEU A 133 2.59 -8.12 -5.29
C LEU A 133 2.10 -7.90 -3.85
N ARG A 134 0.77 -7.82 -3.65
CA ARG A 134 0.16 -7.66 -2.32
C ARG A 134 0.46 -8.85 -1.42
N ASP A 135 0.32 -10.05 -1.95
CA ASP A 135 0.40 -11.30 -1.21
C ASP A 135 1.84 -11.86 -1.16
N GLN A 136 2.80 -11.15 -1.78
CA GLN A 136 4.21 -11.52 -1.88
C GLN A 136 4.42 -12.89 -2.55
N THR A 137 3.58 -13.22 -3.53
CA THR A 137 3.67 -14.43 -4.35
C THR A 137 4.19 -14.15 -5.76
N HIS A 138 4.56 -12.90 -6.06
CA HIS A 138 5.21 -12.52 -7.31
C HIS A 138 6.59 -13.17 -7.40
N ALA A 139 7.06 -13.50 -8.61
CA ALA A 139 8.34 -14.18 -8.85
C ALA A 139 9.49 -13.49 -8.10
N TYR A 140 9.53 -12.16 -8.09
CA TYR A 140 10.51 -11.39 -7.34
C TYR A 140 10.65 -11.82 -5.87
N PHE A 141 9.54 -12.15 -5.19
CA PHE A 141 9.56 -12.60 -3.79
C PHE A 141 9.82 -14.10 -3.66
N CYS A 142 9.34 -14.91 -4.63
CA CYS A 142 9.56 -16.37 -4.62
C CYS A 142 11.03 -16.68 -4.82
N ASP A 143 11.69 -16.03 -5.77
CA ASP A 143 13.13 -16.16 -5.98
C ASP A 143 13.92 -15.80 -4.72
N ALA A 144 13.41 -14.83 -3.94
CA ALA A 144 14.00 -14.48 -2.65
C ALA A 144 13.81 -15.54 -1.56
N HIS A 145 12.76 -16.37 -1.61
CA HIS A 145 12.56 -17.50 -0.70
C HIS A 145 13.36 -18.75 -1.09
N GLU A 146 13.66 -18.92 -2.36
CA GLU A 146 14.54 -19.98 -2.89
C GLU A 146 16.03 -19.59 -2.84
N MET A 147 16.34 -18.39 -2.37
CA MET A 147 17.68 -17.84 -2.26
C MET A 147 18.58 -18.77 -1.44
N ASN A 148 19.73 -19.11 -2.01
CA ASN A 148 20.80 -19.88 -1.36
C ASN A 148 21.14 -19.30 0.02
N ALA A 149 21.47 -20.14 0.98
CA ALA A 149 21.86 -19.75 2.33
C ALA A 149 22.85 -18.56 2.28
N GLY A 150 22.41 -17.39 2.77
CA GLY A 150 23.23 -16.17 2.85
C GLY A 150 22.66 -14.93 2.15
N GLN A 151 21.57 -15.05 1.39
CA GLN A 151 20.89 -13.88 0.82
C GLN A 151 19.71 -13.45 1.73
N THR A 152 19.47 -12.16 1.82
CA THR A 152 18.40 -11.59 2.65
C THR A 152 17.59 -10.59 1.83
N LEU A 153 16.26 -10.70 1.88
CA LEU A 153 15.36 -9.72 1.30
C LEU A 153 15.22 -8.52 2.23
N TRP A 154 15.60 -7.34 1.74
CA TRP A 154 15.47 -6.10 2.47
C TRP A 154 14.30 -5.28 1.96
N ARG A 155 13.56 -4.67 2.88
CA ARG A 155 12.58 -3.64 2.58
C ARG A 155 13.11 -2.28 3.00
N LEU A 156 13.39 -1.42 2.04
CA LEU A 156 13.81 -0.04 2.28
C LEU A 156 12.60 0.90 2.14
N SER A 157 12.45 1.82 3.09
CA SER A 157 11.47 2.90 3.01
C SER A 157 12.22 4.19 2.73
N LEU A 158 12.15 4.64 1.49
CA LEU A 158 12.90 5.78 0.99
C LEU A 158 11.95 6.95 0.66
N PRO A 159 12.45 8.20 0.64
CA PRO A 159 11.71 9.31 0.05
C PRO A 159 11.35 9.03 -1.42
N ALA A 160 10.19 9.49 -1.87
CA ALA A 160 9.71 9.23 -3.23
C ALA A 160 10.65 9.76 -4.34
N ILE A 161 11.49 10.75 -4.02
CA ILE A 161 12.49 11.35 -4.91
C ILE A 161 13.90 10.81 -4.69
N ALA A 162 14.07 9.74 -3.87
CA ALA A 162 15.38 9.15 -3.68
C ALA A 162 15.95 8.65 -5.02
N PRO A 163 17.26 8.78 -5.24
CA PRO A 163 17.89 8.19 -6.41
C PRO A 163 17.83 6.65 -6.32
N THR A 164 18.11 6.01 -7.43
CA THR A 164 18.26 4.55 -7.51
C THR A 164 19.27 4.06 -6.48
N VAL A 165 18.95 2.96 -5.80
CA VAL A 165 19.80 2.38 -4.76
C VAL A 165 20.55 1.19 -5.35
N THR A 166 21.88 1.20 -5.26
CA THR A 166 22.72 0.08 -5.68
C THR A 166 22.94 -0.90 -4.52
N ALA A 167 23.15 -2.18 -4.82
CA ALA A 167 23.44 -3.21 -3.83
C ALA A 167 24.61 -2.85 -2.91
N ALA A 168 25.61 -2.11 -3.41
CA ALA A 168 26.77 -1.65 -2.65
C ALA A 168 26.44 -0.59 -1.58
N GLN A 169 25.25 0.01 -1.61
CA GLN A 169 24.80 1.01 -0.62
C GLN A 169 23.98 0.38 0.53
N VAL A 170 23.70 -0.92 0.44
CA VAL A 170 22.88 -1.67 1.41
C VAL A 170 23.70 -2.71 2.19
N SER A 171 24.97 -2.89 1.82
CA SER A 171 25.94 -3.79 2.48
C SER A 171 26.56 -3.21 3.73
#